data_fc2d9b520a6ec937a9d41d030a968107
#
_entry.id   fc2d9b520a6ec937a9d41d030a968107
#
_cell.length_a   1.000
_cell.length_b   1.000
_cell.length_c   1.000
_cell.angle_alpha   90.00
_cell.angle_beta   90.00
_cell.angle_gamma   90.00
#
_symmetry.space_group_name_H-M   'P 1'
#
loop_
_entity.id
_entity.type
_entity.pdbx_description
1 polymer ?
#
loop_
_entity_poly.entity_id
_entity_poly.type
_entity_poly.pdbx_seq_one_letter_code
_entity_poly.pdbx_strand_id
1 'polypeptide(L)'
;MSDGDKRVEFNAALKEALKKQDQMATSTIRLILAALKDRDIAARGQGKADGVDDTEILSMLQSMIKQRQESAKIYCDAGREELAEREESEIEMIQTFLPAQMSEDDVGVAISKIMDDVGASDIKDMGKVMGVLKKEYAGQIDMSKASCMVKAKLG
;
A
#
# COMPACT_ATOMS: atom_id res chain seq x y z
N MET A 1 10.72 2.08 -17.97
CA MET A 1 9.42 1.54 -18.37
C MET A 1 8.43 1.83 -17.28
N SER A 2 7.39 2.55 -17.63
CA SER A 2 6.30 2.69 -16.67
C SER A 2 5.68 1.30 -16.49
N ASP A 3 5.70 0.82 -15.28
CA ASP A 3 4.74 -0.19 -14.89
C ASP A 3 3.38 0.32 -15.34
N GLY A 4 2.60 -0.53 -15.97
CA GLY A 4 1.33 -0.13 -16.54
C GLY A 4 0.50 0.67 -15.54
N ASP A 5 -0.22 1.64 -16.06
CA ASP A 5 -1.13 2.46 -15.26
C ASP A 5 -2.00 1.55 -14.38
N LYS A 6 -1.94 1.77 -13.06
CA LYS A 6 -2.71 0.97 -12.09
C LYS A 6 -4.21 1.01 -12.37
N ARG A 7 -4.72 2.11 -12.90
CA ARG A 7 -6.13 2.23 -13.28
C ARG A 7 -6.49 1.25 -14.39
N VAL A 8 -5.63 1.09 -15.38
CA VAL A 8 -5.80 0.11 -16.46
C VAL A 8 -5.75 -1.31 -15.90
N GLU A 9 -4.80 -1.58 -15.01
CA GLU A 9 -4.65 -2.88 -14.35
C GLU A 9 -5.91 -3.26 -13.56
N PHE A 10 -6.47 -2.34 -12.77
CA PHE A 10 -7.68 -2.59 -12.00
C PHE A 10 -8.88 -2.88 -12.91
N ASN A 11 -9.04 -2.12 -13.98
CA ASN A 11 -10.15 -2.33 -14.92
C ASN A 11 -10.02 -3.65 -15.66
N ALA A 12 -8.81 -4.04 -16.06
CA ALA A 12 -8.56 -5.34 -16.70
C ALA A 12 -8.86 -6.49 -15.74
N ALA A 13 -8.43 -6.38 -14.50
CA ALA A 13 -8.70 -7.37 -13.45
C ALA A 13 -10.21 -7.50 -13.18
N LEU A 14 -10.94 -6.40 -13.18
CA LEU A 14 -12.39 -6.39 -13.00
C LEU A 14 -13.08 -7.15 -14.13
N LYS A 15 -12.70 -6.91 -15.38
CA LYS A 15 -13.26 -7.62 -16.53
C LYS A 15 -13.02 -9.13 -16.44
N GLU A 16 -11.81 -9.51 -16.04
CA GLU A 16 -11.44 -10.92 -15.87
C GLU A 16 -12.25 -11.59 -14.76
N ALA A 17 -12.40 -10.92 -13.62
CA ALA A 17 -13.20 -11.41 -12.51
C ALA A 17 -14.67 -11.58 -12.89
N LEU A 18 -15.22 -10.65 -13.66
CA LEU A 18 -16.59 -10.74 -14.16
C LEU A 18 -16.77 -11.92 -15.13
N LYS A 19 -15.81 -12.16 -16.02
CA LYS A 19 -15.84 -13.30 -16.95
C LYS A 19 -15.80 -14.63 -16.20
N LYS A 20 -15.02 -14.72 -15.14
CA LYS A 20 -14.89 -15.91 -14.30
C LYS A 20 -16.01 -16.07 -13.30
N GLN A 21 -16.90 -15.09 -13.20
CA GLN A 21 -17.96 -15.04 -12.20
C GLN A 21 -17.42 -15.13 -10.76
N ASP A 22 -16.23 -14.59 -10.55
CA ASP A 22 -15.59 -14.52 -9.23
C ASP A 22 -16.14 -13.32 -8.46
N GLN A 23 -17.12 -13.59 -7.61
CA GLN A 23 -17.83 -12.56 -6.87
C GLN A 23 -16.94 -11.86 -5.84
N MET A 24 -16.06 -12.60 -5.17
CA MET A 24 -15.15 -12.04 -4.17
C MET A 24 -14.16 -11.06 -4.84
N ALA A 25 -13.51 -11.50 -5.92
CA ALA A 25 -12.60 -10.65 -6.66
C ALA A 25 -13.31 -9.43 -7.23
N THR A 26 -14.49 -9.60 -7.81
CA THR A 26 -15.29 -8.51 -8.37
C THR A 26 -15.64 -7.46 -7.31
N SER A 27 -16.13 -7.88 -6.16
CA SER A 27 -16.51 -6.95 -5.09
C SER A 27 -15.30 -6.23 -4.50
N THR A 28 -14.19 -6.93 -4.33
CA THR A 28 -12.94 -6.33 -3.80
C THR A 28 -12.37 -5.29 -4.76
N ILE A 29 -12.30 -5.61 -6.05
CA ILE A 29 -11.82 -4.66 -7.07
C ILE A 29 -12.72 -3.43 -7.15
N ARG A 30 -14.02 -3.60 -7.04
CA ARG A 30 -14.96 -2.48 -7.00
C ARG A 30 -14.72 -1.57 -5.80
N LEU A 31 -14.38 -2.13 -4.64
CA LEU A 31 -14.00 -1.34 -3.46
C LEU A 31 -12.70 -0.56 -3.70
N ILE A 32 -11.73 -1.18 -4.37
CA ILE A 32 -10.49 -0.50 -4.77
C ILE A 32 -10.81 0.69 -5.68
N LEU A 33 -11.62 0.47 -6.72
CA LEU A 33 -12.00 1.53 -7.66
C LEU A 33 -12.80 2.66 -7.00
N ALA A 34 -13.67 2.34 -6.05
CA ALA A 34 -14.41 3.33 -5.28
C ALA A 34 -13.48 4.19 -4.42
N ALA A 35 -12.53 3.56 -3.72
CA ALA A 35 -11.54 4.27 -2.92
C ALA A 35 -10.65 5.16 -3.79
N LEU A 36 -10.25 4.68 -4.96
CA LEU A 36 -9.46 5.45 -5.93
C LEU A 36 -10.23 6.67 -6.42
N LYS A 37 -11.49 6.50 -6.75
CA LYS A 37 -12.36 7.59 -7.20
C LYS A 37 -12.46 8.69 -6.14
N ASP A 38 -12.66 8.32 -4.88
CA ASP A 38 -12.72 9.28 -3.78
C ASP A 38 -11.41 10.06 -3.64
N ARG A 39 -10.28 9.39 -3.75
CA ARG A 39 -8.98 10.04 -3.68
C ARG A 39 -8.70 10.93 -4.89
N ASP A 40 -9.12 10.52 -6.08
CA ASP A 40 -9.01 11.34 -7.30
C ASP A 40 -9.82 12.61 -7.17
N ILE A 41 -11.04 12.52 -6.66
CA ILE A 41 -11.92 13.69 -6.44
C ILE A 41 -11.25 14.66 -5.45
N ALA A 42 -10.74 14.15 -4.33
CA ALA A 42 -10.03 14.96 -3.34
C ALA A 42 -8.77 15.62 -3.91
N ALA A 43 -8.00 14.90 -4.71
CA ALA A 43 -6.79 15.41 -5.35
C ALA A 43 -7.11 16.53 -6.36
N ARG A 44 -8.15 16.36 -7.15
CA ARG A 44 -8.62 17.40 -8.09
C ARG A 44 -9.07 18.65 -7.37
N GLY A 45 -9.70 18.51 -6.22
CA GLY A 45 -10.06 19.63 -5.36
C GLY A 45 -8.85 20.41 -4.84
N GLN A 46 -7.68 19.79 -4.82
CA GLN A 46 -6.41 20.39 -4.42
C GLN A 46 -5.54 20.85 -5.61
N GLY A 47 -6.11 20.84 -6.82
CA GLY A 47 -5.41 21.31 -8.03
C GLY A 47 -4.70 20.22 -8.84
N LYS A 48 -4.79 18.96 -8.45
CA LYS A 48 -4.23 17.83 -9.21
C LYS A 48 -5.25 17.34 -10.24
N ALA A 49 -5.24 17.92 -11.44
CA ALA A 49 -6.24 17.65 -12.49
C ALA A 49 -6.33 16.18 -12.89
N ASP A 50 -5.18 15.46 -12.89
CA ASP A 50 -5.10 14.06 -13.28
C ASP A 50 -5.42 13.07 -12.14
N GLY A 51 -5.72 13.57 -10.95
CA GLY A 51 -5.96 12.77 -9.77
C GLY A 51 -4.66 12.32 -9.09
N VAL A 52 -4.73 11.23 -8.33
CA VAL A 52 -3.57 10.70 -7.61
C VAL A 52 -2.63 9.94 -8.56
N ASP A 53 -1.33 9.95 -8.24
CA ASP A 53 -0.30 9.21 -9.00
C ASP A 53 -0.21 7.74 -8.52
N ASP A 54 0.62 6.94 -9.20
CA ASP A 54 0.78 5.52 -8.87
C ASP A 54 1.35 5.30 -7.46
N THR A 55 2.25 6.16 -6.99
CA THR A 55 2.78 6.08 -5.63
C THR A 55 1.65 6.25 -4.59
N GLU A 56 0.75 7.19 -4.81
CA GLU A 56 -0.41 7.41 -3.95
C GLU A 56 -1.40 6.26 -4.04
N ILE A 57 -1.57 5.63 -5.21
CA ILE A 57 -2.40 4.44 -5.40
C ILE A 57 -1.84 3.26 -4.60
N LEU A 58 -0.53 3.03 -4.65
CA LEU A 58 0.12 1.96 -3.87
C LEU A 58 -0.06 2.19 -2.37
N SER A 59 0.08 3.43 -1.91
CA SER A 59 -0.18 3.79 -0.51
C SER A 59 -1.64 3.54 -0.11
N MET A 60 -2.58 3.82 -1.00
CA MET A 60 -4.00 3.52 -0.80
C MET A 60 -4.23 2.02 -0.61
N LEU A 61 -3.63 1.19 -1.46
CA LEU A 61 -3.75 -0.28 -1.37
C LEU A 61 -3.19 -0.78 -0.04
N GLN A 62 -2.06 -0.26 0.40
CA GLN A 62 -1.48 -0.62 1.70
C GLN A 62 -2.39 -0.25 2.87
N SER A 63 -3.03 0.92 2.81
CA SER A 63 -4.00 1.35 3.83
C SER A 63 -5.22 0.43 3.86
N MET A 64 -5.71 0.02 2.70
CA MET A 64 -6.84 -0.91 2.59
C MET A 64 -6.50 -2.27 3.21
N ILE A 65 -5.29 -2.76 3.00
CA ILE A 65 -4.81 -4.01 3.62
C ILE A 65 -4.74 -3.87 5.13
N LYS A 66 -4.16 -2.78 5.61
CA LYS A 66 -4.01 -2.53 7.06
C LYS A 66 -5.37 -2.49 7.77
N GLN A 67 -6.35 -1.81 7.20
CA GLN A 67 -7.71 -1.76 7.75
C GLN A 67 -8.33 -3.15 7.84
N ARG A 68 -8.12 -3.99 6.82
CA ARG A 68 -8.64 -5.36 6.79
C ARG A 68 -7.92 -6.27 7.78
N GLN A 69 -6.63 -6.09 7.97
CA GLN A 69 -5.87 -6.82 8.99
C GLN A 69 -6.40 -6.52 10.40
N GLU A 70 -6.70 -5.26 10.68
CA GLU A 70 -7.30 -4.84 11.95
C GLU A 70 -8.70 -5.44 12.13
N SER A 71 -9.53 -5.42 11.09
CA SER A 71 -10.85 -6.02 11.10
C SER A 71 -10.78 -7.54 11.29
N ALA A 72 -9.90 -8.22 10.58
CA ALA A 72 -9.71 -9.67 10.71
C ALA A 72 -9.32 -10.05 12.13
N LYS A 73 -8.44 -9.29 12.76
CA LYS A 73 -8.04 -9.50 14.15
C LYS A 73 -9.23 -9.37 15.10
N ILE A 74 -10.03 -8.31 14.92
CA ILE A 74 -11.23 -8.08 15.74
C ILE A 74 -12.22 -9.25 15.58
N TYR A 75 -12.44 -9.72 14.36
CA TYR A 75 -13.32 -10.86 14.10
C TYR A 75 -12.80 -12.17 14.72
N CYS A 76 -11.49 -12.42 14.62
CA CYS A 76 -10.87 -13.58 15.27
C CYS A 76 -11.05 -13.54 16.79
N ASP A 77 -10.80 -12.40 17.41
CA ASP A 77 -10.93 -12.21 18.86
C ASP A 77 -12.40 -12.38 19.32
N ALA A 78 -13.35 -12.07 18.44
CA ALA A 78 -14.78 -12.22 18.69
C ALA A 78 -15.34 -13.62 18.33
N GLY A 79 -14.48 -14.55 17.87
CA GLY A 79 -14.90 -15.89 17.45
C GLY A 79 -15.66 -15.92 16.13
N ARG A 80 -15.54 -14.88 15.33
CA ARG A 80 -16.22 -14.77 14.02
C ARG A 80 -15.25 -15.11 12.89
N GLU A 81 -14.83 -16.38 12.86
CA GLU A 81 -13.80 -16.85 11.91
C GLU A 81 -14.18 -16.65 10.45
N GLU A 82 -15.44 -16.87 10.08
CA GLU A 82 -15.93 -16.71 8.72
C GLU A 82 -15.78 -15.26 8.21
N LEU A 83 -15.94 -14.29 9.10
CA LEU A 83 -15.76 -12.88 8.75
C LEU A 83 -14.28 -12.53 8.64
N ALA A 84 -13.44 -13.11 9.52
CA ALA A 84 -11.98 -12.94 9.44
C ALA A 84 -11.43 -13.53 8.15
N GLU A 85 -11.86 -14.71 7.75
CA GLU A 85 -11.45 -15.36 6.49
C GLU A 85 -11.83 -14.51 5.27
N ARG A 86 -12.98 -13.87 5.30
CA ARG A 86 -13.40 -12.96 4.25
C ARG A 86 -12.45 -11.77 4.13
N GLU A 87 -12.09 -11.15 5.25
CA GLU A 87 -11.12 -10.05 5.28
C GLU A 87 -9.76 -10.51 4.72
N GLU A 88 -9.31 -11.68 5.10
CA GLU A 88 -8.04 -12.26 4.62
C GLU A 88 -8.07 -12.52 3.11
N SER A 89 -9.18 -13.02 2.57
CA SER A 89 -9.36 -13.22 1.13
C SER A 89 -9.31 -11.90 0.36
N GLU A 90 -9.91 -10.86 0.90
CA GLU A 90 -9.84 -9.52 0.31
C GLU A 90 -8.41 -8.96 0.34
N ILE A 91 -7.67 -9.19 1.43
CA ILE A 91 -6.25 -8.82 1.54
C ILE A 91 -5.43 -9.51 0.45
N GLU A 92 -5.59 -10.80 0.26
CA GLU A 92 -4.88 -11.54 -0.79
C GLU A 92 -5.14 -10.94 -2.17
N MET A 93 -6.38 -10.58 -2.46
CA MET A 93 -6.74 -9.96 -3.73
C MET A 93 -6.06 -8.60 -3.90
N ILE A 94 -6.09 -7.76 -2.88
CA ILE A 94 -5.45 -6.44 -2.92
C ILE A 94 -3.92 -6.58 -3.09
N GLN A 95 -3.31 -7.54 -2.43
CA GLN A 95 -1.86 -7.79 -2.52
C GLN A 95 -1.41 -8.12 -3.94
N THR A 96 -2.27 -8.70 -4.78
CA THR A 96 -1.92 -9.00 -6.17
C THR A 96 -1.58 -7.75 -6.98
N PHE A 97 -2.03 -6.58 -6.55
CA PHE A 97 -1.77 -5.29 -7.19
C PHE A 97 -0.55 -4.57 -6.64
N LEU A 98 0.05 -5.08 -5.57
CA LEU A 98 1.24 -4.50 -4.95
C LEU A 98 2.51 -5.19 -5.46
N PRO A 99 3.65 -4.48 -5.51
CA PRO A 99 4.93 -5.13 -5.77
C PRO A 99 5.30 -6.09 -4.64
N ALA A 100 6.32 -6.93 -4.86
CA ALA A 100 6.83 -7.85 -3.86
C ALA A 100 7.23 -7.07 -2.60
N GLN A 101 6.79 -7.56 -1.43
CA GLN A 101 7.09 -6.92 -0.15
C GLN A 101 8.51 -7.24 0.29
N MET A 102 9.20 -6.26 0.85
CA MET A 102 10.54 -6.42 1.38
C MET A 102 10.50 -7.00 2.81
N SER A 103 11.46 -7.86 3.11
CA SER A 103 11.66 -8.35 4.49
C SER A 103 12.17 -7.23 5.39
N GLU A 104 12.03 -7.39 6.72
CA GLU A 104 12.58 -6.42 7.68
C GLU A 104 14.09 -6.25 7.54
N ASP A 105 14.82 -7.32 7.26
CA ASP A 105 16.26 -7.28 7.03
C ASP A 105 16.59 -6.45 5.79
N ASP A 106 15.88 -6.67 4.69
CA ASP A 106 16.07 -5.90 3.46
C ASP A 106 15.73 -4.42 3.64
N VAL A 107 14.69 -4.13 4.40
CA VAL A 107 14.31 -2.76 4.76
C VAL A 107 15.44 -2.10 5.57
N GLY A 108 16.00 -2.81 6.55
CA GLY A 108 17.13 -2.33 7.36
C GLY A 108 18.35 -1.98 6.52
N VAL A 109 18.69 -2.83 5.56
CA VAL A 109 19.81 -2.60 4.61
C VAL A 109 19.52 -1.37 3.74
N ALA A 110 18.31 -1.26 3.21
CA ALA A 110 17.91 -0.12 2.39
C ALA A 110 17.99 1.20 3.16
N ILE A 111 17.51 1.21 4.41
CA ILE A 111 17.58 2.40 5.29
C ILE A 111 19.03 2.80 5.52
N SER A 112 19.90 1.86 5.85
CA SER A 112 21.33 2.14 6.09
C SER A 112 22.00 2.75 4.86
N LYS A 113 21.71 2.20 3.68
CA LYS A 113 22.23 2.71 2.43
C LYS A 113 21.75 4.14 2.15
N ILE A 114 20.47 4.40 2.36
CA ILE A 114 19.90 5.74 2.15
C ILE A 114 20.51 6.74 3.13
N MET A 115 20.68 6.37 4.39
CA MET A 115 21.33 7.21 5.40
C MET A 115 22.74 7.61 4.98
N ASP A 116 23.50 6.66 4.46
CA ASP A 116 24.85 6.93 3.95
C ASP A 116 24.81 7.87 2.73
N ASP A 117 23.90 7.63 1.78
CA ASP A 117 23.78 8.40 0.55
C ASP A 117 23.37 9.85 0.79
N VAL A 118 22.48 10.10 1.77
CA VAL A 118 22.01 11.46 2.09
C VAL A 118 22.79 12.12 3.23
N GLY A 119 23.74 11.40 3.82
CA GLY A 119 24.54 11.90 4.93
C GLY A 119 23.75 12.12 6.21
N ALA A 120 22.73 11.28 6.44
CA ALA A 120 21.88 11.38 7.63
C ALA A 120 22.63 10.89 8.88
N SER A 121 22.63 11.70 9.93
CA SER A 121 23.30 11.37 11.20
C SER A 121 22.47 11.70 12.44
N ASP A 122 21.35 12.41 12.28
CA ASP A 122 20.54 12.90 13.38
C ASP A 122 19.05 12.68 13.05
N ILE A 123 18.24 12.64 14.08
CA ILE A 123 16.77 12.52 13.98
C ILE A 123 16.16 13.63 13.08
N LYS A 124 16.82 14.76 12.96
CA LYS A 124 16.41 15.85 12.07
C LYS A 124 16.43 15.46 10.60
N ASP A 125 17.23 14.46 10.27
CA ASP A 125 17.36 13.95 8.90
C ASP A 125 16.32 12.90 8.55
N MET A 126 15.45 12.52 9.50
CA MET A 126 14.42 11.50 9.31
C MET A 126 13.53 11.77 8.10
N GLY A 127 13.13 13.02 7.90
CA GLY A 127 12.31 13.42 6.77
C GLY A 127 12.97 13.13 5.41
N LYS A 128 14.27 13.34 5.31
CA LYS A 128 15.04 13.05 4.09
C LYS A 128 15.07 11.56 3.79
N VAL A 129 15.36 10.74 4.81
CA VAL A 129 15.42 9.28 4.69
C VAL A 129 14.05 8.72 4.31
N MET A 130 13.00 9.14 5.00
CA MET A 130 11.63 8.70 4.72
C MET A 130 11.17 9.13 3.33
N GLY A 131 11.54 10.31 2.88
CA GLY A 131 11.23 10.78 1.53
C GLY A 131 11.82 9.90 0.45
N VAL A 132 13.06 9.49 0.60
CA VAL A 132 13.74 8.58 -0.35
C VAL A 132 13.12 7.19 -0.31
N LEU A 133 12.86 6.64 0.90
CA LEU A 133 12.19 5.35 1.06
C LEU A 133 10.84 5.32 0.35
N LYS A 134 10.03 6.34 0.57
CA LYS A 134 8.70 6.44 -0.02
C LYS A 134 8.76 6.51 -1.55
N LYS A 135 9.77 7.18 -2.09
CA LYS A 135 9.95 7.33 -3.53
C LYS A 135 10.48 6.05 -4.19
N GLU A 136 11.51 5.44 -3.62
CA GLU A 136 12.21 4.30 -4.24
C GLU A 136 11.53 2.96 -3.98
N TYR A 137 10.87 2.81 -2.83
CA TYR A 137 10.28 1.55 -2.40
C TYR A 137 8.76 1.65 -2.19
N ALA A 138 8.09 2.50 -2.99
CA ALA A 138 6.65 2.68 -2.91
C ALA A 138 5.90 1.35 -3.00
N GLY A 139 5.01 1.09 -2.06
CA GLY A 139 4.20 -0.12 -2.03
C GLY A 139 4.91 -1.39 -1.59
N GLN A 140 6.23 -1.36 -1.36
CA GLN A 140 7.03 -2.52 -0.97
C GLN A 140 7.28 -2.62 0.54
N ILE A 141 7.11 -1.52 1.25
CA ILE A 141 7.44 -1.37 2.68
C ILE A 141 6.24 -0.79 3.41
N ASP A 142 5.98 -1.31 4.62
CA ASP A 142 5.07 -0.65 5.57
C ASP A 142 5.80 0.59 6.12
N MET A 143 5.38 1.77 5.72
CA MET A 143 6.02 3.04 6.10
C MET A 143 5.96 3.32 7.60
N SER A 144 4.96 2.81 8.31
CA SER A 144 4.88 2.95 9.78
C SER A 144 6.01 2.18 10.47
N LYS A 145 6.27 0.94 10.01
CA LYS A 145 7.38 0.13 10.54
C LYS A 145 8.72 0.73 10.14
N ALA A 146 8.86 1.19 8.88
CA ALA A 146 10.07 1.83 8.39
C ALA A 146 10.40 3.08 9.20
N SER A 147 9.40 3.88 9.53
CA SER A 147 9.55 5.07 10.37
C SER A 147 10.15 4.74 11.73
N CYS A 148 9.65 3.69 12.39
CA CYS A 148 10.20 3.22 13.66
C CYS A 148 11.65 2.77 13.52
N MET A 149 11.98 2.06 12.45
CA MET A 149 13.34 1.58 12.18
C MET A 149 14.31 2.74 11.92
N VAL A 150 13.91 3.73 11.15
CA VAL A 150 14.71 4.93 10.87
C VAL A 150 14.96 5.71 12.15
N LYS A 151 13.92 5.92 12.95
CA LYS A 151 14.01 6.61 14.22
C LYS A 151 15.00 5.90 15.17
N ALA A 152 14.93 4.58 15.24
CA ALA A 152 15.85 3.79 16.06
C ALA A 152 17.30 3.92 15.61
N LYS A 153 17.57 4.04 14.32
CA LYS A 153 18.92 4.19 13.76
C LYS A 153 19.48 5.61 13.90
N LEU A 154 18.62 6.62 13.90
CA LEU A 154 19.00 8.03 13.99
C LEU A 154 18.96 8.58 15.42
N GLY A 155 18.23 7.94 16.28
CA GLY A 155 18.08 8.32 17.70
C GLY A 155 19.11 7.70 18.64
#